data_dbc34558de537dc0c4e65260e8370f2b
#
_entry.id   dbc34558de537dc0c4e65260e8370f2b
#
_cell.length_a   1.000
_cell.length_b   1.000
_cell.length_c   1.000
_cell.angle_alpha   90.00
_cell.angle_beta   90.00
_cell.angle_gamma   90.00
#
_symmetry.space_group_name_H-M   'P 1'
#
loop_
_entity.id
_entity.type
_entity.pdbx_description
1 polymer ?
#
loop_
_entity_poly.entity_id
_entity_poly.type
_entity_poly.pdbx_seq_one_letter_code
_entity_poly.pdbx_strand_id
1 'polypeptide(L)'
;LQGKRVGFAAVSPLLHEKAELMAGLTLTNRILGFVNPPVVGQHIMAAALGSQVDLGIYAARRKAMGEVLKNAGYEFQMPAGAFYFFPKAPGGDDVAFVNRLVEERILAVPGTGFGCPGHFRLAFCVDEKVIRNAADGFAKARAAFK
;
A
#
# COMPACT_ATOMS: atom_id res chain seq x y z
N LEU A 1 12.96 1.72 6.65
CA LEU A 1 13.65 1.21 5.45
C LEU A 1 12.71 0.98 4.27
N GLN A 2 11.41 1.06 4.49
CA GLN A 2 10.39 1.02 3.45
C GLN A 2 10.68 2.12 2.42
N GLY A 3 10.59 1.79 1.14
CA GLY A 3 10.95 2.71 0.05
C GLY A 3 12.38 2.59 -0.47
N LYS A 4 13.31 1.93 0.24
CA LYS A 4 14.67 1.67 -0.27
C LYS A 4 14.72 0.49 -1.24
N ARG A 5 13.64 -0.29 -1.33
CA ARG A 5 13.43 -1.35 -2.32
C ARG A 5 14.54 -2.39 -2.35
N VAL A 6 15.02 -2.79 -1.18
CA VAL A 6 15.98 -3.88 -1.00
C VAL A 6 15.27 -5.05 -0.31
N GLY A 7 15.45 -6.24 -0.83
CA GLY A 7 14.90 -7.48 -0.27
C GLY A 7 15.86 -8.64 -0.53
N PHE A 8 15.53 -9.80 0.01
CA PHE A 8 16.24 -11.03 -0.24
C PHE A 8 15.26 -12.19 -0.38
N ALA A 9 15.70 -13.22 -1.09
CA ALA A 9 15.05 -14.52 -1.10
C ALA A 9 15.98 -15.56 -0.47
N ALA A 10 15.46 -16.35 0.44
CA ALA A 10 16.19 -17.46 1.06
C ALA A 10 15.57 -18.79 0.61
N VAL A 11 16.39 -19.66 0.06
CA VAL A 11 15.97 -21.00 -0.36
C VAL A 11 16.42 -22.00 0.69
N SER A 12 15.51 -22.86 1.15
CA SER A 12 15.81 -23.89 2.13
C SER A 12 16.97 -24.78 1.67
N PRO A 13 17.97 -25.05 2.51
CA PRO A 13 19.05 -25.99 2.18
C PRO A 13 18.57 -27.44 1.96
N LEU A 14 17.38 -27.76 2.47
CA LEU A 14 16.75 -29.08 2.38
C LEU A 14 15.90 -29.25 1.12
N LEU A 15 15.74 -28.22 0.31
CA LEU A 15 14.96 -28.32 -0.93
C LEU A 15 15.71 -29.18 -1.93
N HIS A 16 15.03 -30.19 -2.50
CA HIS A 16 15.63 -31.17 -3.42
C HIS A 16 16.19 -30.48 -4.68
N GLU A 17 15.44 -29.56 -5.28
CA GLU A 17 15.80 -28.86 -6.54
C GLU A 17 16.44 -27.47 -6.28
N LYS A 18 17.12 -27.31 -5.15
CA LYS A 18 17.67 -26.02 -4.71
C LYS A 18 18.59 -25.38 -5.76
N ALA A 19 19.46 -26.17 -6.39
CA ALA A 19 20.43 -25.67 -7.36
C ALA A 19 19.71 -25.08 -8.60
N GLU A 20 18.71 -25.78 -9.11
CA GLU A 20 17.93 -25.36 -10.26
C GLU A 20 17.11 -24.08 -9.93
N LEU A 21 16.44 -24.04 -8.78
CA LEU A 21 15.72 -22.86 -8.32
C LEU A 21 16.66 -21.65 -8.16
N MET A 22 17.83 -21.82 -7.58
CA MET A 22 18.82 -20.75 -7.42
C MET A 22 19.33 -20.23 -8.76
N ALA A 23 19.57 -21.12 -9.72
CA ALA A 23 19.95 -20.74 -11.08
C ALA A 23 18.84 -19.95 -11.78
N GLY A 24 17.59 -20.40 -11.66
CA GLY A 24 16.42 -19.72 -12.19
C GLY A 24 16.22 -18.32 -11.58
N LEU A 25 16.34 -18.17 -10.26
CA LEU A 25 16.26 -16.88 -9.57
C LEU A 25 17.37 -15.92 -10.03
N THR A 26 18.60 -16.41 -10.20
CA THR A 26 19.72 -15.61 -10.70
C THR A 26 19.48 -15.15 -12.13
N LEU A 27 19.00 -16.04 -13.00
CA LEU A 27 18.69 -15.74 -14.39
C LEU A 27 17.57 -14.70 -14.50
N THR A 28 16.47 -14.89 -13.78
CA THR A 28 15.32 -13.96 -13.81
C THR A 28 15.71 -12.58 -13.31
N ASN A 29 16.49 -12.46 -12.23
CA ASN A 29 17.00 -11.16 -11.77
C ASN A 29 17.81 -10.44 -12.85
N ARG A 30 18.64 -11.16 -13.62
CA ARG A 30 19.43 -10.57 -14.71
C ARG A 30 18.54 -10.12 -15.88
N ILE A 31 17.60 -10.98 -16.31
CA ILE A 31 16.68 -10.68 -17.43
C ILE A 31 15.82 -9.48 -17.11
N LEU A 32 15.33 -9.36 -15.86
CA LEU A 32 14.52 -8.25 -15.41
C LEU A 32 15.31 -6.96 -15.10
N GLY A 33 16.64 -6.99 -15.22
CA GLY A 33 17.50 -5.83 -15.04
C GLY A 33 17.80 -5.44 -13.59
N PHE A 34 17.40 -6.25 -12.60
CA PHE A 34 17.64 -5.95 -11.18
C PHE A 34 19.07 -6.26 -10.74
N VAL A 35 19.71 -7.24 -11.31
CA VAL A 35 21.07 -7.74 -11.12
C VAL A 35 21.58 -7.75 -9.67
N ASN A 36 21.90 -6.57 -9.13
CA ASN A 36 22.36 -6.38 -7.74
C ASN A 36 21.58 -5.24 -7.04
N PRO A 37 21.30 -5.36 -5.74
CA PRO A 37 20.71 -4.26 -5.00
C PRO A 37 21.71 -3.10 -4.83
N PRO A 38 21.23 -1.84 -4.74
CA PRO A 38 22.10 -0.68 -4.54
C PRO A 38 22.97 -0.84 -3.29
N VAL A 39 24.27 -0.54 -3.39
CA VAL A 39 25.23 -0.68 -2.28
C VAL A 39 24.78 0.11 -1.04
N VAL A 40 24.31 1.34 -1.22
CA VAL A 40 23.77 2.17 -0.13
C VAL A 40 22.58 1.47 0.55
N GLY A 41 21.70 0.84 -0.22
CA GLY A 41 20.57 0.07 0.29
C GLY A 41 21.02 -1.13 1.15
N GLN A 42 22.09 -1.82 0.74
CA GLN A 42 22.65 -2.93 1.50
C GLN A 42 23.21 -2.48 2.85
N HIS A 43 23.98 -1.38 2.89
CA HIS A 43 24.50 -0.81 4.14
C HIS A 43 23.38 -0.34 5.07
N ILE A 44 22.35 0.33 4.53
CA ILE A 44 21.18 0.75 5.33
C ILE A 44 20.47 -0.48 5.91
N MET A 45 20.29 -1.54 5.11
CA MET A 45 19.64 -2.76 5.57
C MET A 45 20.43 -3.45 6.67
N ALA A 46 21.77 -3.55 6.53
CA ALA A 46 22.63 -4.14 7.54
C ALA A 46 22.58 -3.36 8.87
N ALA A 47 22.62 -2.02 8.81
CA ALA A 47 22.54 -1.17 9.98
C ALA A 47 21.18 -1.19 10.68
N ALA A 48 20.11 -1.51 9.95
CA ALA A 48 18.75 -1.52 10.47
C ALA A 48 18.23 -2.91 10.85
N LEU A 49 19.06 -3.94 10.75
CA LEU A 49 18.68 -5.26 11.23
C LEU A 49 18.30 -5.22 12.71
N GLY A 50 17.12 -5.76 13.04
CA GLY A 50 16.58 -5.71 14.41
C GLY A 50 15.86 -4.41 14.78
N SER A 51 15.91 -3.37 13.95
CA SER A 51 15.13 -2.16 14.18
C SER A 51 13.65 -2.37 13.88
N GLN A 52 12.78 -1.80 14.70
CA GLN A 52 11.34 -1.85 14.52
C GLN A 52 10.79 -0.44 14.30
N VAL A 53 9.67 -0.36 13.57
CA VAL A 53 8.88 0.87 13.45
C VAL A 53 7.92 0.96 14.63
N ASP A 54 7.57 2.17 15.04
CA ASP A 54 6.51 2.38 16.03
C ASP A 54 5.15 2.02 15.44
N LEU A 55 4.65 0.84 15.80
CA LEU A 55 3.36 0.34 15.36
C LEU A 55 2.18 1.16 15.93
N GLY A 56 2.38 1.85 17.06
CA GLY A 56 1.38 2.71 17.68
C GLY A 56 0.98 3.87 16.76
N ILE A 57 1.94 4.48 16.08
CA ILE A 57 1.69 5.54 15.10
C ILE A 57 0.80 5.03 13.96
N TYR A 58 1.10 3.85 13.43
CA TYR A 58 0.27 3.27 12.34
C TYR A 58 -1.11 2.84 12.83
N ALA A 59 -1.23 2.34 14.05
CA ALA A 59 -2.52 2.00 14.64
C ALA A 59 -3.41 3.24 14.81
N ALA A 60 -2.86 4.36 15.27
CA ALA A 60 -3.58 5.64 15.38
C ALA A 60 -4.05 6.14 14.01
N ARG A 61 -3.18 6.15 13.01
CA ARG A 61 -3.49 6.55 11.63
C ARG A 61 -4.57 5.65 11.00
N ARG A 62 -4.46 4.33 11.20
CA ARG A 62 -5.48 3.36 10.75
C ARG A 62 -6.83 3.66 11.36
N LYS A 63 -6.89 3.91 12.68
CA LYS A 63 -8.11 4.28 13.38
C LYS A 63 -8.70 5.56 12.82
N ALA A 64 -7.89 6.62 12.68
CA ALA A 64 -8.33 7.90 12.13
C ALA A 64 -8.90 7.78 10.71
N MET A 65 -8.23 7.04 9.82
CA MET A 65 -8.72 6.79 8.46
C MET A 65 -10.06 6.02 8.48
N GLY A 66 -10.16 4.98 9.31
CA GLY A 66 -11.40 4.22 9.47
C GLY A 66 -12.57 5.08 9.97
N GLU A 67 -12.31 5.98 10.92
CA GLU A 67 -13.32 6.94 11.42
C GLU A 67 -13.77 7.90 10.31
N VAL A 68 -12.83 8.46 9.55
CA VAL A 68 -13.11 9.37 8.43
C VAL A 68 -13.97 8.68 7.37
N LEU A 69 -13.58 7.51 6.91
CA LEU A 69 -14.30 6.76 5.89
C LEU A 69 -15.69 6.32 6.37
N LYS A 70 -15.80 5.85 7.62
CA LYS A 70 -17.07 5.46 8.21
C LYS A 70 -18.03 6.63 8.33
N ASN A 71 -17.57 7.78 8.82
CA ASN A 71 -18.39 8.99 8.97
C ASN A 71 -18.84 9.55 7.62
N ALA A 72 -18.01 9.42 6.59
CA ALA A 72 -18.37 9.77 5.22
C ALA A 72 -19.27 8.69 4.55
N GLY A 73 -19.55 7.56 5.20
CA GLY A 73 -20.46 6.52 4.76
C GLY A 73 -19.88 5.54 3.72
N TYR A 74 -18.58 5.36 3.67
CA TYR A 74 -17.95 4.37 2.81
C TYR A 74 -18.10 2.95 3.36
N GLU A 75 -18.25 1.98 2.47
CA GLU A 75 -18.22 0.56 2.78
C GLU A 75 -16.80 0.03 2.64
N PHE A 76 -16.25 -0.52 3.72
CA PHE A 76 -14.90 -1.10 3.74
C PHE A 76 -14.73 -2.11 4.87
N GLN A 77 -13.71 -2.94 4.75
CA GLN A 77 -13.22 -3.77 5.85
C GLN A 77 -12.03 -3.08 6.52
N MET A 78 -11.99 -3.09 7.86
CA MET A 78 -10.84 -2.57 8.59
C MET A 78 -9.62 -3.46 8.30
N PRO A 79 -8.51 -2.89 7.76
CA PRO A 79 -7.36 -3.70 7.41
C PRO A 79 -6.70 -4.29 8.67
N ALA A 80 -6.45 -5.58 8.64
CA ALA A 80 -5.75 -6.29 9.73
C ALA A 80 -4.23 -6.08 9.69
N GLY A 81 -3.68 -5.69 8.55
CA GLY A 81 -2.24 -5.48 8.34
C GLY A 81 -1.95 -4.51 7.20
N ALA A 82 -0.67 -4.34 6.89
CA ALA A 82 -0.16 -3.36 5.94
C ALA A 82 -0.58 -1.92 6.31
N PHE A 83 -0.63 -1.03 5.32
CA PHE A 83 -0.99 0.39 5.52
C PHE A 83 -1.96 0.89 4.45
N TYR A 84 -2.85 0.03 3.97
CA TYR A 84 -3.84 0.34 2.95
C TYR A 84 -5.26 0.04 3.41
N PHE A 85 -6.20 0.93 3.05
CA PHE A 85 -7.63 0.65 2.98
C PHE A 85 -8.00 0.33 1.53
N PHE A 86 -9.06 -0.46 1.36
CA PHE A 86 -9.58 -0.83 0.05
C PHE A 86 -11.12 -0.73 0.03
N PRO A 87 -11.68 0.50 0.13
CA PRO A 87 -13.12 0.70 0.17
C PRO A 87 -13.78 0.45 -1.20
N LYS A 88 -15.09 0.21 -1.18
CA LYS A 88 -15.92 0.25 -2.39
C LYS A 88 -16.03 1.67 -2.92
N ALA A 89 -15.90 1.82 -4.23
CA ALA A 89 -16.16 3.07 -4.91
C ALA A 89 -17.68 3.29 -5.02
N PRO A 90 -18.21 4.43 -4.55
CA PRO A 90 -19.60 4.80 -4.79
C PRO A 90 -19.89 4.80 -6.30
N GLY A 91 -21.08 4.32 -6.69
CA GLY A 91 -21.46 4.19 -8.10
C GLY A 91 -20.79 3.05 -8.87
N GLY A 92 -19.81 2.35 -8.30
CA GLY A 92 -19.17 1.17 -8.90
C GLY A 92 -18.08 1.47 -9.93
N ASP A 93 -17.96 2.70 -10.44
CA ASP A 93 -16.88 3.13 -11.34
C ASP A 93 -15.71 3.70 -10.51
N ASP A 94 -14.74 2.85 -10.25
CA ASP A 94 -13.58 3.19 -9.43
C ASP A 94 -12.64 4.22 -10.09
N VAL A 95 -12.56 4.23 -11.41
CA VAL A 95 -11.73 5.19 -12.16
C VAL A 95 -12.35 6.58 -12.10
N ALA A 96 -13.63 6.70 -12.43
CA ALA A 96 -14.35 7.99 -12.34
C ALA A 96 -14.37 8.51 -10.90
N PHE A 97 -14.58 7.63 -9.91
CA PHE A 97 -14.58 8.00 -8.51
C PHE A 97 -13.21 8.50 -8.03
N VAL A 98 -12.12 7.84 -8.40
CA VAL A 98 -10.76 8.31 -8.03
C VAL A 98 -10.47 9.67 -8.67
N ASN A 99 -10.89 9.92 -9.91
CA ASN A 99 -10.75 11.23 -10.53
C ASN A 99 -11.54 12.31 -9.75
N ARG A 100 -12.73 11.98 -9.24
CA ARG A 100 -13.49 12.90 -8.38
C ARG A 100 -12.78 13.18 -7.06
N LEU A 101 -12.11 12.19 -6.46
CA LEU A 101 -11.28 12.39 -5.27
C LEU A 101 -10.12 13.37 -5.50
N VAL A 102 -9.52 13.35 -6.70
CA VAL A 102 -8.44 14.30 -7.06
C VAL A 102 -8.93 15.76 -7.02
N GLU A 103 -10.18 16.04 -7.41
CA GLU A 103 -10.76 17.39 -7.31
C GLU A 103 -10.84 17.87 -5.85
N GLU A 104 -11.00 16.94 -4.90
CA GLU A 104 -10.95 17.21 -3.47
C GLU A 104 -9.51 17.09 -2.88
N ARG A 105 -8.48 17.04 -3.74
CA ARG A 105 -7.06 16.90 -3.37
C ARG A 105 -6.74 15.62 -2.59
N ILE A 106 -7.48 14.56 -2.84
CA ILE A 106 -7.27 13.24 -2.26
C ILE A 106 -6.74 12.32 -3.35
N LEU A 107 -5.54 11.77 -3.13
CA LEU A 107 -4.93 10.80 -4.05
C LEU A 107 -5.27 9.37 -3.63
N ALA A 108 -5.85 8.64 -4.54
CA ALA A 108 -6.20 7.23 -4.40
C ALA A 108 -5.78 6.47 -5.67
N VAL A 109 -5.87 5.16 -5.64
CA VAL A 109 -5.57 4.32 -6.81
C VAL A 109 -6.78 3.45 -7.12
N PRO A 110 -7.28 3.43 -8.38
CA PRO A 110 -8.39 2.58 -8.76
C PRO A 110 -8.10 1.09 -8.53
N GLY A 111 -9.10 0.36 -8.04
CA GLY A 111 -9.00 -1.07 -7.77
C GLY A 111 -8.85 -1.91 -9.03
N THR A 112 -9.33 -1.43 -10.17
CA THR A 112 -9.12 -2.04 -11.49
C THR A 112 -7.64 -2.35 -11.74
N GLY A 113 -6.71 -1.48 -11.31
CA GLY A 113 -5.27 -1.72 -11.41
C GLY A 113 -4.75 -2.89 -10.54
N PHE A 114 -5.58 -3.42 -9.64
CA PHE A 114 -5.30 -4.56 -8.77
C PHE A 114 -6.22 -5.76 -9.06
N GLY A 115 -6.91 -5.77 -10.19
CA GLY A 115 -7.86 -6.82 -10.55
C GLY A 115 -9.15 -6.81 -9.71
N CYS A 116 -9.46 -5.67 -9.05
CA CYS A 116 -10.65 -5.53 -8.20
C CYS A 116 -11.43 -4.25 -8.57
N PRO A 117 -12.10 -4.23 -9.73
CA PRO A 117 -12.90 -3.08 -10.13
C PRO A 117 -14.01 -2.77 -9.12
N GLY A 118 -14.47 -1.52 -9.10
CA GLY A 118 -15.47 -1.04 -8.15
C GLY A 118 -14.93 -0.77 -6.73
N HIS A 119 -13.62 -0.80 -6.54
CA HIS A 119 -12.94 -0.46 -5.29
C HIS A 119 -11.84 0.56 -5.53
N PHE A 120 -11.30 1.16 -4.48
CA PHE A 120 -10.14 2.03 -4.59
C PHE A 120 -9.21 1.87 -3.38
N ARG A 121 -7.91 2.06 -3.61
CA ARG A 121 -6.88 1.91 -2.59
C ARG A 121 -6.48 3.26 -2.02
N LEU A 122 -6.46 3.35 -0.69
CA LEU A 122 -5.95 4.48 0.08
C LEU A 122 -4.78 4.04 0.96
N ALA A 123 -3.70 4.82 1.01
CA ALA A 123 -2.62 4.62 1.97
C ALA A 123 -2.84 5.52 3.20
N PHE A 124 -2.66 4.96 4.41
CA PHE A 124 -2.70 5.73 5.66
C PHE A 124 -1.32 5.97 6.29
N CYS A 125 -0.25 5.81 5.50
CA CYS A 125 1.12 6.11 5.93
C CYS A 125 1.47 7.61 5.85
N VAL A 126 0.51 8.49 6.08
CA VAL A 126 0.64 9.94 6.14
C VAL A 126 0.35 10.44 7.56
N ASP A 127 0.62 11.71 7.83
CA ASP A 127 0.32 12.30 9.13
C ASP A 127 -1.18 12.23 9.47
N GLU A 128 -1.52 11.97 10.74
CA GLU A 128 -2.92 11.86 11.18
C GLU A 128 -3.73 13.15 10.89
N LYS A 129 -3.09 14.32 11.02
CA LYS A 129 -3.72 15.60 10.69
C LYS A 129 -4.13 15.68 9.22
N VAL A 130 -3.32 15.13 8.31
CA VAL A 130 -3.65 15.07 6.87
C VAL A 130 -4.89 14.20 6.66
N ILE A 131 -4.95 13.03 7.34
CA ILE A 131 -6.10 12.13 7.28
C ILE A 131 -7.37 12.82 7.74
N ARG A 132 -7.34 13.49 8.90
CA ARG A 132 -8.49 14.18 9.46
C ARG A 132 -8.93 15.37 8.61
N ASN A 133 -8.01 16.12 8.03
CA ASN A 133 -8.31 17.25 7.13
C ASN A 133 -8.96 16.80 5.82
N ALA A 134 -8.82 15.55 5.41
CA ALA A 134 -9.45 15.02 4.20
C ALA A 134 -10.93 14.63 4.39
N ALA A 135 -11.46 14.69 5.62
CA ALA A 135 -12.83 14.24 5.94
C ALA A 135 -13.90 14.89 5.07
N ASP A 136 -13.87 16.21 4.94
CA ASP A 136 -14.84 16.97 4.14
C ASP A 136 -14.73 16.61 2.65
N GLY A 137 -13.51 16.41 2.14
CA GLY A 137 -13.27 16.00 0.76
C GLY A 137 -13.86 14.61 0.47
N PHE A 138 -13.70 13.66 1.38
CA PHE A 138 -14.33 12.34 1.26
C PHE A 138 -15.85 12.44 1.25
N ALA A 139 -16.44 13.25 2.14
CA ALA A 139 -17.89 13.43 2.18
C ALA A 139 -18.43 14.05 0.89
N LYS A 140 -17.78 15.10 0.37
CA LYS A 140 -18.14 15.76 -0.90
C LYS A 140 -18.01 14.83 -2.10
N ALA A 141 -16.88 14.10 -2.21
CA ALA A 141 -16.67 13.17 -3.31
C ALA A 141 -17.75 12.08 -3.32
N ARG A 142 -18.08 11.51 -2.15
CA ARG A 142 -19.14 10.50 -2.06
C ARG A 142 -20.52 11.05 -2.41
N ALA A 143 -20.85 12.27 -1.98
CA ALA A 143 -22.15 12.89 -2.28
C ALA A 143 -22.37 13.15 -3.79
N ALA A 144 -21.29 13.32 -4.55
CA ALA A 144 -21.33 13.50 -6.00
C ALA A 144 -21.61 12.20 -6.78
N PHE A 145 -21.43 11.04 -6.13
CA PHE A 145 -21.71 9.72 -6.70
C PHE A 145 -22.87 9.06 -5.92
N LYS A 146 -24.03 9.09 -6.53
CA LYS A 146 -25.25 8.43 -6.01
C LYS A 146 -25.45 7.08 -6.66
#